data_968c2cf5753fd6983eb33f1f0a49670f
#
_entry.id   968c2cf5753fd6983eb33f1f0a49670f
#
_cell.length_a   1.000
_cell.length_b   1.000
_cell.length_c   1.000
_cell.angle_alpha   90.00
_cell.angle_beta   90.00
_cell.angle_gamma   90.00
#
_symmetry.space_group_name_H-M   'P 1'
#
loop_
_entity.id
_entity.type
_entity.pdbx_description
1 polymer ?
#
loop_
_entity_poly.entity_id
_entity_poly.type
_entity_poly.pdbx_seq_one_letter_code
_entity_poly.pdbx_strand_id
1 'polypeptide(L)'
;MKNTLGISGGLAARFQDNALTPLLAVTAMLLGVFAVIVTPREEEPQIDVTFANVFVAFPGASAIEVENLVALPMEQVLAEIDGVKHVYSVSRPGMGVLTVQFKVGEPRTEALVRLYNAIFSNQDWRPPNVGILPPIVKPKGIDDVPIVSATLWTEDTARATQDLLKIAHALEAEIKRVPGTRDVYTIGGSREIVHVELDPQRVAGFGMTLDDLRQALTASNTVAHAGALVYDNTQVPVQAGTFLSNREDVARLVVGMFEERPVYLDDVATIVAHADQPDTYTWFATGPAAEEAGIDPIAYAPSVTIAIAKKPGTNATHIADAVIERLAQLEATLIPEGVNVTITRNYGKTADDKASKLIQKLSFATMSVILLTWFALGWREAIVVGTAVIVTLAATLFASWAW
;
A
#
# COMPACT_ATOMS: atom_id res chain seq x y z
N MET A 1 53.30 -37.66 -30.02
CA MET A 1 51.93 -37.74 -29.50
C MET A 1 51.37 -36.33 -29.41
N LYS A 2 50.42 -35.94 -30.27
CA LYS A 2 49.73 -34.66 -30.16
C LYS A 2 48.81 -34.76 -28.93
N ASN A 3 49.17 -34.07 -27.82
CA ASN A 3 48.26 -33.90 -26.68
C ASN A 3 47.00 -33.23 -27.18
N THR A 4 45.92 -33.95 -27.36
CA THR A 4 44.62 -33.38 -27.62
C THR A 4 44.12 -32.79 -26.31
N LEU A 5 44.40 -31.49 -26.14
CA LEU A 5 43.78 -30.70 -25.09
C LEU A 5 42.27 -30.84 -25.23
N GLY A 6 41.57 -31.28 -24.20
CA GLY A 6 40.12 -31.31 -24.21
C GLY A 6 39.53 -29.92 -24.44
N ILE A 7 38.21 -29.77 -24.55
CA ILE A 7 37.51 -28.51 -24.86
C ILE A 7 37.97 -27.37 -23.93
N SER A 8 38.03 -27.65 -22.64
CA SER A 8 38.46 -26.69 -21.60
C SER A 8 39.95 -26.29 -21.73
N GLY A 9 40.83 -27.26 -22.01
CA GLY A 9 42.27 -27.00 -22.23
C GLY A 9 42.54 -26.23 -23.54
N GLY A 10 41.78 -26.51 -24.61
CA GLY A 10 41.83 -25.77 -25.86
C GLY A 10 41.36 -24.30 -25.71
N LEU A 11 40.33 -24.07 -24.89
CA LEU A 11 39.83 -22.74 -24.55
C LEU A 11 40.87 -21.98 -23.72
N ALA A 12 41.39 -22.58 -22.68
CA ALA A 12 42.41 -21.99 -21.82
C ALA A 12 43.66 -21.57 -22.61
N ALA A 13 44.19 -22.46 -23.50
CA ALA A 13 45.34 -22.17 -24.34
C ALA A 13 45.11 -20.98 -25.30
N ARG A 14 43.85 -20.74 -25.74
CA ARG A 14 43.51 -19.64 -26.63
C ARG A 14 43.55 -18.28 -25.95
N PHE A 15 43.29 -18.23 -24.65
CA PHE A 15 43.22 -17.01 -23.85
C PHE A 15 44.47 -16.76 -23.01
N GLN A 16 45.35 -17.78 -22.80
CA GLN A 16 46.52 -17.69 -21.93
C GLN A 16 47.49 -16.56 -22.35
N ASP A 17 47.78 -16.40 -23.62
CA ASP A 17 48.71 -15.38 -24.15
C ASP A 17 47.99 -14.26 -24.90
N ASN A 18 46.69 -14.12 -24.72
CA ASN A 18 45.89 -13.15 -25.46
C ASN A 18 45.81 -11.81 -24.68
N ALA A 19 46.19 -10.71 -25.31
CA ALA A 19 46.13 -9.38 -24.77
C ALA A 19 44.69 -8.94 -24.37
N LEU A 20 43.65 -9.59 -24.88
CA LEU A 20 42.25 -9.33 -24.48
C LEU A 20 41.90 -9.89 -23.11
N THR A 21 42.62 -10.90 -22.61
CA THR A 21 42.29 -11.55 -21.35
C THR A 21 42.31 -10.60 -20.13
N PRO A 22 43.37 -9.79 -19.91
CA PRO A 22 43.36 -8.82 -18.81
C PRO A 22 42.29 -7.74 -18.99
N LEU A 23 42.02 -7.33 -20.24
CA LEU A 23 40.98 -6.35 -20.55
C LEU A 23 39.58 -6.90 -20.16
N LEU A 24 39.30 -8.14 -20.55
CA LEU A 24 38.03 -8.81 -20.18
C LEU A 24 37.90 -8.99 -18.67
N ALA A 25 38.98 -9.32 -17.97
CA ALA A 25 38.98 -9.47 -16.52
C ALA A 25 38.66 -8.13 -15.83
N VAL A 26 39.30 -7.03 -16.24
CA VAL A 26 39.03 -5.69 -15.71
C VAL A 26 37.60 -5.24 -16.02
N THR A 27 37.15 -5.48 -17.25
CA THR A 27 35.77 -5.16 -17.65
C THR A 27 34.75 -5.94 -16.79
N ALA A 28 34.97 -7.24 -16.59
CA ALA A 28 34.08 -8.07 -15.76
C ALA A 28 34.05 -7.56 -14.30
N MET A 29 35.21 -7.16 -13.73
CA MET A 29 35.25 -6.58 -12.40
C MET A 29 34.46 -5.27 -12.30
N LEU A 30 34.65 -4.36 -13.28
CA LEU A 30 33.93 -3.08 -13.30
C LEU A 30 32.41 -3.30 -13.44
N LEU A 31 31.99 -4.22 -14.33
CA LEU A 31 30.59 -4.59 -14.49
C LEU A 31 30.01 -5.24 -13.21
N GLY A 32 30.81 -6.06 -12.51
CA GLY A 32 30.39 -6.63 -11.22
C GLY A 32 30.19 -5.57 -10.15
N VAL A 33 31.09 -4.60 -10.04
CA VAL A 33 30.94 -3.45 -9.12
C VAL A 33 29.70 -2.64 -9.49
N PHE A 34 29.50 -2.36 -10.77
CA PHE A 34 28.31 -1.70 -11.27
C PHE A 34 27.03 -2.46 -10.86
N ALA A 35 27.00 -3.79 -11.05
CA ALA A 35 25.85 -4.61 -10.69
C ALA A 35 25.54 -4.53 -9.19
N VAL A 36 26.55 -4.56 -8.30
CA VAL A 36 26.35 -4.43 -6.85
C VAL A 36 25.72 -3.09 -6.46
N ILE A 37 26.09 -2.01 -7.17
CA ILE A 37 25.59 -0.65 -6.89
C ILE A 37 24.16 -0.46 -7.40
N VAL A 38 23.85 -1.02 -8.60
CA VAL A 38 22.58 -0.75 -9.29
C VAL A 38 21.48 -1.76 -8.93
N THR A 39 21.85 -2.97 -8.48
CA THR A 39 20.85 -3.99 -8.11
C THR A 39 19.98 -3.51 -6.95
N PRO A 40 18.64 -3.43 -7.12
CA PRO A 40 17.72 -3.07 -6.05
C PRO A 40 17.81 -4.06 -4.89
N ARG A 41 17.78 -3.54 -3.66
CA ARG A 41 17.72 -4.35 -2.43
C ARG A 41 16.29 -4.40 -1.96
N GLU A 42 15.76 -5.61 -1.79
CA GLU A 42 14.38 -5.85 -1.39
C GLU A 42 14.32 -6.96 -0.34
N GLU A 43 13.39 -6.85 0.61
CA GLU A 43 13.12 -7.90 1.59
C GLU A 43 12.27 -9.02 0.97
N GLU A 44 11.21 -8.64 0.26
CA GLU A 44 10.29 -9.53 -0.42
C GLU A 44 10.75 -9.69 -1.88
N PRO A 45 10.99 -10.91 -2.36
CA PRO A 45 11.38 -11.14 -3.75
C PRO A 45 10.25 -10.76 -4.69
N GLN A 46 10.59 -10.18 -5.84
CA GLN A 46 9.63 -9.90 -6.91
C GLN A 46 9.12 -11.23 -7.49
N ILE A 47 7.90 -11.61 -7.10
CA ILE A 47 7.21 -12.80 -7.63
C ILE A 47 6.15 -12.30 -8.59
N ASP A 48 6.23 -12.74 -9.85
CA ASP A 48 5.27 -12.37 -10.88
C ASP A 48 3.97 -13.18 -10.71
N VAL A 49 3.20 -12.81 -9.68
CA VAL A 49 1.89 -13.36 -9.38
C VAL A 49 0.88 -12.22 -9.32
N THR A 50 -0.10 -12.27 -10.18
CA THR A 50 -1.20 -11.31 -10.20
C THR A 50 -2.31 -11.79 -9.27
N PHE A 51 -2.72 -10.91 -8.36
CA PHE A 51 -3.90 -11.04 -7.53
C PHE A 51 -4.88 -9.91 -7.84
N ALA A 52 -6.16 -10.16 -7.64
CA ALA A 52 -7.17 -9.11 -7.65
C ALA A 52 -8.27 -9.42 -6.63
N ASN A 53 -8.66 -8.40 -5.88
CA ASN A 53 -9.83 -8.47 -5.02
C ASN A 53 -11.04 -7.88 -5.75
N VAL A 54 -12.13 -8.64 -5.76
CA VAL A 54 -13.43 -8.22 -6.30
C VAL A 54 -14.37 -8.02 -5.14
N PHE A 55 -14.78 -6.79 -4.91
CA PHE A 55 -15.70 -6.41 -3.85
C PHE A 55 -17.10 -6.25 -4.43
N VAL A 56 -18.08 -6.91 -3.82
CA VAL A 56 -19.49 -6.79 -4.21
C VAL A 56 -20.29 -6.42 -2.98
N ALA A 57 -20.80 -5.20 -2.94
CA ALA A 57 -21.66 -4.75 -1.86
C ALA A 57 -23.10 -5.23 -2.08
N PHE A 58 -23.71 -5.74 -1.02
CA PHE A 58 -25.10 -6.16 -0.96
C PHE A 58 -25.72 -5.65 0.34
N PRO A 59 -26.05 -4.35 0.43
CA PRO A 59 -26.55 -3.73 1.65
C PRO A 59 -27.78 -4.42 2.23
N GLY A 60 -27.76 -4.70 3.52
CA GLY A 60 -28.85 -5.34 4.26
C GLY A 60 -28.90 -6.87 4.17
N ALA A 61 -28.08 -7.50 3.34
CA ALA A 61 -28.06 -8.95 3.22
C ALA A 61 -27.26 -9.61 4.37
N SER A 62 -27.71 -10.78 4.80
CA SER A 62 -26.97 -11.66 5.69
C SER A 62 -25.78 -12.31 4.97
N ALA A 63 -24.82 -12.87 5.73
CA ALA A 63 -23.67 -13.58 5.16
C ALA A 63 -24.08 -14.76 4.25
N ILE A 64 -25.15 -15.48 4.61
CA ILE A 64 -25.69 -16.61 3.83
C ILE A 64 -26.29 -16.13 2.50
N GLU A 65 -27.00 -15.01 2.52
CA GLU A 65 -27.54 -14.41 1.28
C GLU A 65 -26.42 -13.91 0.36
N VAL A 66 -25.37 -13.30 0.94
CA VAL A 66 -24.17 -12.90 0.19
C VAL A 66 -23.48 -14.12 -0.40
N GLU A 67 -23.34 -15.23 0.34
CA GLU A 67 -22.77 -16.46 -0.17
C GLU A 67 -23.55 -16.99 -1.36
N ASN A 68 -24.86 -17.17 -1.21
CA ASN A 68 -25.69 -17.79 -2.23
C ASN A 68 -25.92 -16.93 -3.48
N LEU A 69 -26.07 -15.60 -3.31
CA LEU A 69 -26.45 -14.70 -4.39
C LEU A 69 -25.26 -13.93 -4.99
N VAL A 70 -24.12 -13.91 -4.31
CA VAL A 70 -22.92 -13.19 -4.77
C VAL A 70 -21.73 -14.13 -4.91
N ALA A 71 -21.30 -14.79 -3.82
CA ALA A 71 -20.04 -15.52 -3.82
C ALA A 71 -20.09 -16.71 -4.79
N LEU A 72 -21.06 -17.62 -4.64
CA LEU A 72 -21.16 -18.81 -5.48
C LEU A 72 -21.29 -18.52 -6.99
N PRO A 73 -22.18 -17.60 -7.45
CA PRO A 73 -22.22 -17.27 -8.87
C PRO A 73 -20.94 -16.62 -9.39
N MET A 74 -20.32 -15.73 -8.60
CA MET A 74 -19.10 -15.09 -9.01
C MET A 74 -17.91 -16.04 -9.03
N GLU A 75 -17.82 -17.00 -8.10
CA GLU A 75 -16.77 -18.04 -8.11
C GLU A 75 -16.78 -18.83 -9.41
N GLN A 76 -17.98 -19.18 -9.91
CA GLN A 76 -18.13 -19.90 -11.18
C GLN A 76 -17.56 -19.08 -12.33
N VAL A 77 -17.98 -17.81 -12.46
CA VAL A 77 -17.50 -16.90 -13.51
C VAL A 77 -15.97 -16.69 -13.42
N LEU A 78 -15.46 -16.50 -12.22
CA LEU A 78 -14.03 -16.21 -12.01
C LEU A 78 -13.13 -17.44 -12.18
N ALA A 79 -13.64 -18.64 -11.86
CA ALA A 79 -12.89 -19.88 -12.01
C ALA A 79 -12.71 -20.30 -13.49
N GLU A 80 -13.60 -19.85 -14.37
CA GLU A 80 -13.53 -20.14 -15.81
C GLU A 80 -12.49 -19.28 -16.55
N ILE A 81 -11.94 -18.24 -15.90
CA ILE A 81 -10.96 -17.36 -16.52
C ILE A 81 -9.65 -18.11 -16.76
N ASP A 82 -9.18 -18.11 -17.99
CA ASP A 82 -7.90 -18.74 -18.34
C ASP A 82 -6.73 -18.11 -17.56
N GLY A 83 -5.85 -18.97 -17.02
CA GLY A 83 -4.73 -18.56 -16.19
C GLY A 83 -5.05 -18.36 -14.71
N VAL A 84 -6.31 -18.44 -14.28
CA VAL A 84 -6.67 -18.44 -12.86
C VAL A 84 -6.18 -19.74 -12.20
N LYS A 85 -5.58 -19.61 -11.02
CA LYS A 85 -5.10 -20.72 -10.20
C LYS A 85 -6.05 -21.03 -9.05
N HIS A 86 -6.46 -20.00 -8.34
CA HIS A 86 -7.38 -20.09 -7.19
C HIS A 86 -8.33 -18.92 -7.14
N VAL A 87 -9.54 -19.18 -6.68
CA VAL A 87 -10.51 -18.17 -6.27
C VAL A 87 -10.84 -18.43 -4.80
N TYR A 88 -10.71 -17.40 -3.97
CA TYR A 88 -11.07 -17.45 -2.57
C TYR A 88 -12.22 -16.47 -2.35
N SER A 89 -13.23 -16.84 -1.58
CA SER A 89 -14.33 -15.95 -1.24
C SER A 89 -14.52 -15.81 0.27
N VAL A 90 -14.96 -14.64 0.66
CA VAL A 90 -15.37 -14.32 2.03
C VAL A 90 -16.72 -13.61 1.97
N SER A 91 -17.74 -14.25 2.55
CA SER A 91 -19.08 -13.69 2.66
C SER A 91 -19.28 -13.07 4.04
N ARG A 92 -19.56 -11.78 4.08
CA ARG A 92 -19.89 -11.00 5.29
C ARG A 92 -21.26 -10.39 5.15
N PRO A 93 -21.95 -10.04 6.26
CA PRO A 93 -23.17 -9.25 6.16
C PRO A 93 -22.94 -7.98 5.32
N GLY A 94 -23.72 -7.81 4.27
CA GLY A 94 -23.66 -6.65 3.39
C GLY A 94 -22.55 -6.65 2.34
N MET A 95 -21.60 -7.63 2.31
CA MET A 95 -20.47 -7.60 1.38
C MET A 95 -19.89 -8.98 1.07
N GLY A 96 -19.69 -9.26 -0.21
CA GLY A 96 -18.87 -10.36 -0.72
C GLY A 96 -17.48 -9.86 -1.14
N VAL A 97 -16.43 -10.58 -0.77
CA VAL A 97 -15.05 -10.32 -1.21
C VAL A 97 -14.50 -11.57 -1.86
N LEU A 98 -14.14 -11.48 -3.14
CA LEU A 98 -13.54 -12.59 -3.87
C LEU A 98 -12.10 -12.21 -4.24
N THR A 99 -11.16 -13.09 -3.93
CA THR A 99 -9.75 -12.92 -4.27
C THR A 99 -9.39 -13.90 -5.38
N VAL A 100 -9.03 -13.37 -6.53
CA VAL A 100 -8.60 -14.14 -7.70
C VAL A 100 -7.08 -14.15 -7.73
N GLN A 101 -6.49 -15.35 -7.73
CA GLN A 101 -5.06 -15.58 -7.89
C GLN A 101 -4.78 -16.21 -9.26
N PHE A 102 -3.94 -15.57 -10.05
CA PHE A 102 -3.46 -16.11 -11.32
C PHE A 102 -2.24 -17.04 -11.11
N LYS A 103 -1.93 -17.84 -12.11
CA LYS A 103 -0.72 -18.66 -12.13
C LYS A 103 0.52 -17.78 -12.20
N VAL A 104 1.65 -18.27 -11.67
CA VAL A 104 2.94 -17.59 -11.74
C VAL A 104 3.35 -17.45 -13.21
N GLY A 105 3.83 -16.25 -13.59
CA GLY A 105 4.28 -15.96 -14.95
C GLY A 105 3.16 -15.49 -15.91
N GLU A 106 1.90 -15.39 -15.43
CA GLU A 106 0.84 -14.76 -16.21
C GLU A 106 1.05 -13.24 -16.30
N PRO A 107 1.14 -12.65 -17.50
CA PRO A 107 1.35 -11.21 -17.63
C PRO A 107 0.23 -10.43 -16.95
N ARG A 108 0.60 -9.56 -16.01
CA ARG A 108 -0.36 -8.83 -15.14
C ARG A 108 -1.44 -8.11 -15.93
N THR A 109 -1.06 -7.39 -16.99
CA THR A 109 -2.00 -6.61 -17.80
C THR A 109 -3.02 -7.50 -18.48
N GLU A 110 -2.60 -8.61 -19.08
CA GLU A 110 -3.47 -9.54 -19.77
C GLU A 110 -4.40 -10.27 -18.80
N ALA A 111 -3.88 -10.69 -17.64
CA ALA A 111 -4.66 -11.31 -16.57
C ALA A 111 -5.79 -10.38 -16.09
N LEU A 112 -5.47 -9.11 -15.86
CA LEU A 112 -6.46 -8.11 -15.43
C LEU A 112 -7.48 -7.82 -16.53
N VAL A 113 -7.07 -7.73 -17.79
CA VAL A 113 -8.01 -7.55 -18.92
C VAL A 113 -8.99 -8.72 -18.99
N ARG A 114 -8.51 -9.97 -18.88
CA ARG A 114 -9.37 -11.17 -18.83
C ARG A 114 -10.36 -11.11 -17.66
N LEU A 115 -9.87 -10.71 -16.48
CA LEU A 115 -10.71 -10.55 -15.29
C LEU A 115 -11.81 -9.52 -15.48
N TYR A 116 -11.46 -8.31 -15.94
CA TYR A 116 -12.45 -7.26 -16.21
C TYR A 116 -13.44 -7.71 -17.27
N ASN A 117 -12.98 -8.32 -18.35
CA ASN A 117 -13.84 -8.81 -19.42
C ASN A 117 -14.83 -9.86 -18.90
N ALA A 118 -14.38 -10.83 -18.11
CA ALA A 118 -15.24 -11.86 -17.53
C ALA A 118 -16.32 -11.24 -16.63
N ILE A 119 -15.96 -10.29 -15.77
CA ILE A 119 -16.89 -9.61 -14.87
C ILE A 119 -17.92 -8.77 -15.66
N PHE A 120 -17.47 -8.03 -16.69
CA PHE A 120 -18.37 -7.17 -17.47
C PHE A 120 -19.25 -7.93 -18.43
N SER A 121 -18.78 -9.06 -18.99
CA SER A 121 -19.56 -9.87 -19.93
C SER A 121 -20.60 -10.74 -19.25
N ASN A 122 -20.43 -11.07 -17.98
CA ASN A 122 -21.33 -11.95 -17.23
C ASN A 122 -22.09 -11.20 -16.12
N GLN A 123 -22.64 -10.02 -16.39
CA GLN A 123 -23.37 -9.25 -15.37
C GLN A 123 -24.78 -9.83 -15.07
N ASP A 124 -25.25 -10.75 -15.86
CA ASP A 124 -26.51 -11.46 -15.73
C ASP A 124 -26.59 -12.43 -14.54
N TRP A 125 -25.44 -12.79 -13.93
CA TRP A 125 -25.42 -13.54 -12.66
C TRP A 125 -26.15 -12.79 -11.54
N ARG A 126 -26.26 -11.47 -11.65
CA ARG A 126 -26.85 -10.58 -10.64
C ARG A 126 -28.36 -10.43 -10.90
N PRO A 127 -29.23 -10.96 -10.01
CA PRO A 127 -30.67 -10.77 -10.18
C PRO A 127 -31.06 -9.29 -10.17
N PRO A 128 -31.93 -8.84 -11.09
CA PRO A 128 -32.38 -7.47 -11.10
C PRO A 128 -33.22 -7.17 -9.83
N ASN A 129 -33.11 -5.93 -9.33
CA ASN A 129 -33.92 -5.40 -8.22
C ASN A 129 -33.67 -6.04 -6.83
N VAL A 130 -32.59 -6.80 -6.64
CA VAL A 130 -32.23 -7.41 -5.34
C VAL A 130 -31.37 -6.48 -4.49
N GLY A 131 -30.82 -5.41 -5.05
CA GLY A 131 -29.98 -4.44 -4.35
C GLY A 131 -28.49 -4.78 -4.36
N ILE A 132 -28.06 -5.77 -5.15
CA ILE A 132 -26.64 -6.08 -5.34
C ILE A 132 -25.97 -4.99 -6.19
N LEU A 133 -24.94 -4.34 -5.66
CA LEU A 133 -24.19 -3.30 -6.37
C LEU A 133 -23.19 -3.89 -7.38
N PRO A 134 -22.77 -3.10 -8.39
CA PRO A 134 -21.73 -3.54 -9.33
C PRO A 134 -20.42 -3.91 -8.64
N PRO A 135 -19.73 -4.97 -9.12
CA PRO A 135 -18.44 -5.37 -8.59
C PRO A 135 -17.36 -4.28 -8.76
N ILE A 136 -16.54 -4.10 -7.73
CA ILE A 136 -15.36 -3.22 -7.76
C ILE A 136 -14.12 -4.10 -7.74
N VAL A 137 -13.29 -4.01 -8.79
CA VAL A 137 -12.04 -4.76 -8.90
C VAL A 137 -10.88 -3.92 -8.41
N LYS A 138 -10.13 -4.45 -7.43
CA LYS A 138 -8.87 -3.85 -6.94
C LYS A 138 -7.73 -4.83 -7.18
N PRO A 139 -6.88 -4.58 -8.21
CA PRO A 139 -5.68 -5.39 -8.42
C PRO A 139 -4.74 -5.31 -7.23
N LYS A 140 -4.10 -6.43 -6.91
CA LYS A 140 -3.10 -6.58 -5.85
C LYS A 140 -1.81 -7.17 -6.41
N GLY A 141 -0.71 -6.91 -5.76
CA GLY A 141 0.60 -7.44 -6.10
C GLY A 141 1.54 -7.44 -4.91
N ILE A 142 2.72 -8.02 -5.08
CA ILE A 142 3.75 -8.05 -4.05
C ILE A 142 4.21 -6.63 -3.65
N ASP A 143 4.17 -5.69 -4.62
CA ASP A 143 4.54 -4.29 -4.38
C ASP A 143 3.53 -3.51 -3.53
N ASP A 144 2.36 -4.09 -3.21
CA ASP A 144 1.40 -3.48 -2.29
C ASP A 144 1.79 -3.71 -0.82
N VAL A 145 2.78 -4.57 -0.56
CA VAL A 145 3.29 -4.82 0.80
C VAL A 145 4.04 -3.57 1.28
N PRO A 146 3.64 -2.99 2.43
CA PRO A 146 4.34 -1.82 2.96
C PRO A 146 5.78 -2.14 3.34
N ILE A 147 6.72 -1.36 2.84
CA ILE A 147 8.15 -1.45 3.20
C ILE A 147 8.48 -0.66 4.46
N VAL A 148 7.69 0.40 4.74
CA VAL A 148 7.80 1.19 5.97
C VAL A 148 6.43 1.30 6.60
N SER A 149 6.36 1.16 7.93
CA SER A 149 5.20 1.49 8.74
C SER A 149 5.61 2.47 9.83
N ALA A 150 4.99 3.64 9.83
CA ALA A 150 5.19 4.67 10.84
C ALA A 150 3.93 4.75 11.70
N THR A 151 4.06 4.48 12.99
CA THR A 151 2.94 4.48 13.95
C THR A 151 2.97 5.75 14.79
N LEU A 152 1.92 6.55 14.66
CA LEU A 152 1.66 7.70 15.52
C LEU A 152 0.90 7.22 16.76
N TRP A 153 1.34 7.62 17.93
CA TRP A 153 0.72 7.22 19.18
C TRP A 153 0.86 8.31 20.24
N THR A 154 0.01 8.28 21.26
CA THR A 154 0.03 9.24 22.37
C THR A 154 -0.31 8.55 23.67
N GLU A 155 0.30 9.01 24.76
CA GLU A 155 -0.08 8.59 26.11
C GLU A 155 -1.25 9.43 26.67
N ASP A 156 -1.55 10.55 26.03
CA ASP A 156 -2.68 11.39 26.39
C ASP A 156 -3.99 10.73 25.95
N THR A 157 -4.66 10.08 26.89
CA THR A 157 -5.94 9.41 26.66
C THR A 157 -7.09 10.39 26.38
N ALA A 158 -6.91 11.67 26.67
CA ALA A 158 -7.89 12.71 26.33
C ALA A 158 -7.80 13.11 24.85
N ARG A 159 -6.66 12.86 24.20
CA ARG A 159 -6.49 13.08 22.76
C ARG A 159 -7.16 11.96 22.00
N ALA A 160 -8.19 12.30 21.26
CA ALA A 160 -8.97 11.33 20.50
C ALA A 160 -8.18 10.76 19.33
N THR A 161 -8.44 9.50 18.95
CA THR A 161 -7.84 8.84 17.78
C THR A 161 -8.15 9.56 16.46
N GLN A 162 -9.21 10.35 16.41
CA GLN A 162 -9.53 11.23 15.29
C GLN A 162 -8.47 12.31 15.05
N ASP A 163 -7.85 12.86 16.11
CA ASP A 163 -6.78 13.85 15.96
C ASP A 163 -5.51 13.22 15.42
N LEU A 164 -5.17 12.00 15.90
CA LEU A 164 -4.08 11.21 15.33
C LEU A 164 -4.32 10.92 13.84
N LEU A 165 -5.57 10.64 13.44
CA LEU A 165 -5.93 10.41 12.06
C LEU A 165 -5.75 11.66 11.18
N LYS A 166 -6.14 12.84 11.67
CA LYS A 166 -5.92 14.11 10.97
C LYS A 166 -4.43 14.40 10.73
N ILE A 167 -3.61 14.18 11.77
CA ILE A 167 -2.16 14.31 11.67
C ILE A 167 -1.59 13.29 10.67
N ALA A 168 -2.02 12.03 10.75
CA ALA A 168 -1.59 10.97 9.84
C ALA A 168 -1.91 11.30 8.38
N HIS A 169 -3.10 11.82 8.08
CA HIS A 169 -3.47 12.24 6.72
C HIS A 169 -2.64 13.42 6.21
N ALA A 170 -2.28 14.37 7.08
CA ALA A 170 -1.38 15.46 6.71
C ALA A 170 0.02 14.94 6.36
N LEU A 171 0.56 14.02 7.17
CA LEU A 171 1.83 13.36 6.91
C LEU A 171 1.77 12.48 5.65
N GLU A 172 0.68 11.75 5.44
CA GLU A 172 0.46 10.92 4.25
C GLU A 172 0.58 11.74 2.95
N ALA A 173 -0.01 12.94 2.93
CA ALA A 173 0.07 13.84 1.78
C ALA A 173 1.53 14.27 1.46
N GLU A 174 2.34 14.48 2.48
CA GLU A 174 3.75 14.85 2.33
C GLU A 174 4.63 13.64 1.96
N ILE A 175 4.37 12.47 2.55
CA ILE A 175 5.11 11.23 2.25
C ILE A 175 4.86 10.79 0.80
N LYS A 176 3.65 10.97 0.26
CA LYS A 176 3.34 10.70 -1.15
C LYS A 176 4.20 11.47 -2.14
N ARG A 177 4.84 12.57 -1.72
CA ARG A 177 5.76 13.34 -2.55
C ARG A 177 7.17 12.76 -2.63
N VAL A 178 7.49 11.80 -1.76
CA VAL A 178 8.80 11.12 -1.79
C VAL A 178 8.90 10.27 -3.05
N PRO A 179 9.91 10.48 -3.91
CA PRO A 179 10.05 9.72 -5.15
C PRO A 179 10.19 8.21 -4.87
N GLY A 180 9.48 7.39 -5.62
CA GLY A 180 9.52 5.94 -5.49
C GLY A 180 8.44 5.35 -4.59
N THR A 181 7.74 6.15 -3.78
CA THR A 181 6.53 5.69 -3.08
C THR A 181 5.41 5.41 -4.09
N ARG A 182 4.61 4.40 -3.81
CA ARG A 182 3.44 4.03 -4.62
C ARG A 182 2.16 4.28 -3.84
N ASP A 183 1.86 3.44 -2.88
CA ASP A 183 0.70 3.55 -2.01
C ASP A 183 1.15 4.03 -0.63
N VAL A 184 0.52 5.09 -0.15
CA VAL A 184 0.66 5.58 1.21
C VAL A 184 -0.75 5.69 1.76
N TYR A 185 -1.04 4.95 2.82
CA TYR A 185 -2.37 4.89 3.40
C TYR A 185 -2.31 4.72 4.91
N THR A 186 -3.36 5.16 5.57
CA THR A 186 -3.47 5.15 7.02
C THR A 186 -4.38 4.01 7.50
N ILE A 187 -3.99 3.34 8.58
CA ILE A 187 -4.70 2.26 9.24
C ILE A 187 -5.05 2.69 10.66
N GLY A 188 -6.31 2.48 11.05
CA GLY A 188 -6.84 2.87 12.36
C GLY A 188 -7.32 4.32 12.41
N GLY A 189 -7.71 4.75 13.60
CA GLY A 189 -8.32 6.04 13.84
C GLY A 189 -9.82 6.08 13.54
N SER A 190 -10.49 7.09 14.07
CA SER A 190 -11.92 7.31 13.88
C SER A 190 -12.14 8.54 13.01
N ARG A 191 -13.09 8.45 12.10
CA ARG A 191 -13.51 9.62 11.30
C ARG A 191 -14.30 10.57 12.17
N GLU A 192 -14.23 11.86 11.88
CA GLU A 192 -15.14 12.84 12.43
C GLU A 192 -16.46 12.81 11.66
N ILE A 193 -17.56 12.64 12.36
CA ILE A 193 -18.90 12.63 11.78
C ILE A 193 -19.80 13.62 12.49
N VAL A 194 -20.82 14.09 11.77
CA VAL A 194 -21.96 14.76 12.37
C VAL A 194 -23.10 13.73 12.49
N HIS A 195 -23.35 13.29 13.70
CA HIS A 195 -24.41 12.35 14.02
C HIS A 195 -25.73 13.10 14.17
N VAL A 196 -26.74 12.67 13.44
CA VAL A 196 -28.08 13.24 13.47
C VAL A 196 -29.01 12.18 14.06
N GLU A 197 -29.38 12.35 15.32
CA GLU A 197 -30.27 11.47 16.06
C GLU A 197 -31.69 12.01 16.01
N LEU A 198 -32.53 11.40 15.19
CA LEU A 198 -33.90 11.85 14.96
C LEU A 198 -34.78 11.55 16.20
N ASP A 199 -35.62 12.52 16.59
CA ASP A 199 -36.68 12.31 17.57
C ASP A 199 -38.00 11.99 16.86
N PRO A 200 -38.48 10.74 16.88
CA PRO A 200 -39.71 10.34 16.19
C PRO A 200 -40.94 11.12 16.59
N GLN A 201 -41.02 11.58 17.83
CA GLN A 201 -42.16 12.32 18.32
C GLN A 201 -42.19 13.75 17.78
N ARG A 202 -41.02 14.40 17.72
CA ARG A 202 -40.88 15.73 17.12
C ARG A 202 -41.11 15.67 15.60
N VAL A 203 -40.52 14.69 14.89
CA VAL A 203 -40.75 14.48 13.46
C VAL A 203 -42.24 14.34 13.16
N ALA A 204 -42.95 13.47 13.91
CA ALA A 204 -44.39 13.27 13.78
C ALA A 204 -45.17 14.53 14.15
N GLY A 205 -44.74 15.30 15.16
CA GLY A 205 -45.35 16.53 15.61
C GLY A 205 -45.38 17.64 14.54
N PHE A 206 -44.36 17.67 13.69
CA PHE A 206 -44.27 18.56 12.53
C PHE A 206 -44.92 17.95 11.25
N GLY A 207 -45.51 16.75 11.33
CA GLY A 207 -46.14 16.07 10.19
C GLY A 207 -45.16 15.61 9.12
N MET A 208 -43.89 15.44 9.46
CA MET A 208 -42.81 15.06 8.52
C MET A 208 -42.58 13.56 8.52
N THR A 209 -42.10 13.07 7.39
CA THR A 209 -41.69 11.68 7.22
C THR A 209 -40.17 11.56 7.16
N LEU A 210 -39.64 10.35 7.38
CA LEU A 210 -38.22 10.08 7.21
C LEU A 210 -37.72 10.35 5.78
N ASP A 211 -38.61 10.14 4.78
CA ASP A 211 -38.26 10.38 3.39
C ASP A 211 -38.11 11.88 3.06
N ASP A 212 -38.93 12.72 3.69
CA ASP A 212 -38.81 14.18 3.58
C ASP A 212 -37.46 14.65 4.11
N LEU A 213 -37.05 14.15 5.28
CA LEU A 213 -35.76 14.46 5.88
C LEU A 213 -34.59 14.00 4.99
N ARG A 214 -34.67 12.79 4.44
CA ARG A 214 -33.65 12.25 3.54
C ARG A 214 -33.53 13.09 2.27
N GLN A 215 -34.65 13.50 1.68
CA GLN A 215 -34.67 14.35 0.51
C GLN A 215 -34.09 15.74 0.80
N ALA A 216 -34.45 16.35 1.93
CA ALA A 216 -33.95 17.64 2.36
C ALA A 216 -32.42 17.60 2.55
N LEU A 217 -31.89 16.59 3.25
CA LEU A 217 -30.45 16.40 3.47
C LEU A 217 -29.70 16.21 2.13
N THR A 218 -30.25 15.39 1.24
CA THR A 218 -29.63 15.14 -0.08
C THR A 218 -29.64 16.40 -0.95
N ALA A 219 -30.73 17.14 -0.98
CA ALA A 219 -30.88 18.36 -1.78
C ALA A 219 -30.01 19.52 -1.28
N SER A 220 -29.77 19.58 0.02
CA SER A 220 -29.07 20.72 0.64
C SER A 220 -27.55 20.60 0.66
N ASN A 221 -27.00 19.37 0.50
CA ASN A 221 -25.57 19.14 0.46
C ASN A 221 -25.07 19.02 -1.00
N THR A 222 -25.43 20.00 -1.82
CA THR A 222 -25.08 20.02 -3.25
C THR A 222 -24.63 21.42 -3.68
N VAL A 223 -23.71 21.44 -4.64
CA VAL A 223 -23.28 22.65 -5.32
C VAL A 223 -23.59 22.51 -6.80
N ALA A 224 -24.35 23.43 -7.34
CA ALA A 224 -24.69 23.50 -8.75
C ALA A 224 -24.08 24.72 -9.43
N HIS A 225 -23.59 24.55 -10.65
CA HIS A 225 -23.19 25.69 -11.49
C HIS A 225 -24.46 26.37 -12.02
N ALA A 226 -24.72 27.59 -11.56
CA ALA A 226 -25.89 28.40 -11.95
C ALA A 226 -25.65 29.22 -13.23
N GLY A 227 -24.49 29.05 -13.88
CA GLY A 227 -24.10 29.79 -15.07
C GLY A 227 -22.85 30.66 -14.85
N ALA A 228 -22.67 31.68 -15.66
CA ALA A 228 -21.57 32.64 -15.52
C ALA A 228 -22.04 34.06 -15.87
N LEU A 229 -21.56 35.05 -15.11
CA LEU A 229 -21.71 36.46 -15.44
C LEU A 229 -20.52 36.87 -16.29
N VAL A 230 -20.78 37.46 -17.45
CA VAL A 230 -19.74 38.04 -18.30
C VAL A 230 -19.80 39.57 -18.18
N TYR A 231 -18.77 40.14 -17.63
CA TYR A 231 -18.64 41.61 -17.47
C TYR A 231 -17.20 42.01 -17.77
N ASP A 232 -17.03 43.08 -18.57
CA ASP A 232 -15.72 43.64 -18.95
C ASP A 232 -14.70 42.57 -19.40
N ASN A 233 -15.09 41.74 -20.36
CA ASN A 233 -14.32 40.62 -20.93
C ASN A 233 -13.80 39.61 -19.88
N THR A 234 -14.42 39.59 -18.69
CA THR A 234 -14.12 38.62 -17.60
C THR A 234 -15.35 37.77 -17.36
N GLN A 235 -15.15 36.43 -17.32
CA GLN A 235 -16.19 35.46 -16.98
C GLN A 235 -16.09 35.08 -15.51
N VAL A 236 -17.12 35.41 -14.72
CA VAL A 236 -17.24 35.00 -13.32
C VAL A 236 -18.23 33.84 -13.21
N PRO A 237 -17.77 32.63 -12.87
CA PRO A 237 -18.69 31.51 -12.67
C PRO A 237 -19.57 31.76 -11.44
N VAL A 238 -20.87 31.48 -11.59
CA VAL A 238 -21.83 31.57 -10.49
C VAL A 238 -22.14 30.17 -10.00
N GLN A 239 -21.96 29.96 -8.70
CA GLN A 239 -22.31 28.71 -8.02
C GLN A 239 -23.49 28.95 -7.10
N ALA A 240 -24.44 28.03 -7.09
CA ALA A 240 -25.57 28.00 -6.18
C ALA A 240 -25.45 26.81 -5.23
N GLY A 241 -25.67 27.04 -3.94
CA GLY A 241 -25.51 26.04 -2.88
C GLY A 241 -24.10 26.03 -2.29
N THR A 242 -23.97 25.38 -1.14
CA THR A 242 -22.73 25.12 -0.42
C THR A 242 -22.76 23.72 0.16
N PHE A 243 -21.60 23.08 0.30
CA PHE A 243 -21.51 21.86 1.09
C PHE A 243 -21.61 22.17 2.57
N LEU A 244 -22.27 21.28 3.31
CA LEU A 244 -22.30 21.34 4.78
C LEU A 244 -20.91 21.09 5.33
N SER A 245 -20.38 21.98 6.14
CA SER A 245 -18.99 21.97 6.57
C SER A 245 -18.82 21.66 8.06
N ASN A 246 -19.84 21.91 8.86
CA ASN A 246 -19.80 21.79 10.31
C ASN A 246 -21.16 21.42 10.89
N ARG A 247 -21.19 21.16 12.21
CA ARG A 247 -22.40 20.82 12.95
C ARG A 247 -23.47 21.88 12.84
N GLU A 248 -23.09 23.16 12.90
CA GLU A 248 -23.99 24.32 12.88
C GLU A 248 -24.72 24.44 11.53
N ASP A 249 -24.00 24.17 10.43
CA ASP A 249 -24.61 24.14 9.07
C ASP A 249 -25.67 23.03 8.98
N VAL A 250 -25.36 21.85 9.54
CA VAL A 250 -26.31 20.72 9.58
C VAL A 250 -27.51 21.05 10.46
N ALA A 251 -27.31 21.64 11.62
CA ALA A 251 -28.36 22.00 12.57
C ALA A 251 -29.38 23.00 11.97
N ARG A 252 -28.87 23.98 11.21
CA ARG A 252 -29.68 25.04 10.59
C ARG A 252 -30.30 24.65 9.24
N LEU A 253 -30.15 23.40 8.84
CA LEU A 253 -30.74 22.93 7.62
C LEU A 253 -32.29 23.00 7.70
N VAL A 254 -32.89 23.65 6.72
CA VAL A 254 -34.37 23.67 6.60
C VAL A 254 -34.83 22.33 6.02
N VAL A 255 -35.56 21.56 6.80
CA VAL A 255 -36.02 20.21 6.44
C VAL A 255 -37.49 20.17 6.05
N GLY A 256 -38.25 21.25 6.31
CA GLY A 256 -39.64 21.36 5.95
C GLY A 256 -40.25 22.71 6.30
N MET A 257 -41.57 22.79 6.16
CA MET A 257 -42.38 23.97 6.53
C MET A 257 -43.56 23.49 7.38
N PHE A 258 -43.77 24.14 8.51
CA PHE A 258 -44.93 23.91 9.37
C PHE A 258 -45.61 25.25 9.68
N GLU A 259 -46.88 25.37 9.44
CA GLU A 259 -47.67 26.63 9.62
C GLU A 259 -46.94 27.87 9.02
N GLU A 260 -46.44 27.78 7.80
CA GLU A 260 -45.69 28.82 7.07
C GLU A 260 -44.35 29.20 7.69
N ARG A 261 -43.83 28.42 8.65
CA ARG A 261 -42.51 28.60 9.28
C ARG A 261 -41.54 27.52 8.85
N PRO A 262 -40.28 27.86 8.63
CA PRO A 262 -39.28 26.84 8.35
C PRO A 262 -39.04 25.97 9.58
N VAL A 263 -38.97 24.65 9.39
CA VAL A 263 -38.55 23.68 10.39
C VAL A 263 -37.09 23.38 10.14
N TYR A 264 -36.26 23.58 11.15
CA TYR A 264 -34.84 23.27 11.11
C TYR A 264 -34.58 21.84 11.57
N LEU A 265 -33.43 21.27 11.16
CA LEU A 265 -33.11 19.89 11.52
C LEU A 265 -32.93 19.70 13.04
N ASP A 266 -32.45 20.73 13.77
CA ASP A 266 -32.33 20.69 15.24
C ASP A 266 -33.68 20.78 15.96
N ASP A 267 -34.76 21.21 15.29
CA ASP A 267 -36.11 21.13 15.84
C ASP A 267 -36.62 19.70 15.95
N VAL A 268 -36.12 18.78 15.08
CA VAL A 268 -36.57 17.39 14.96
C VAL A 268 -35.52 16.35 15.30
N ALA A 269 -34.28 16.77 15.55
CA ALA A 269 -33.15 15.88 15.84
C ALA A 269 -32.22 16.47 16.92
N THR A 270 -31.40 15.60 17.49
CA THR A 270 -30.23 15.99 18.26
C THR A 270 -28.98 15.83 17.39
N ILE A 271 -28.19 16.90 17.22
CA ILE A 271 -27.05 16.92 16.34
C ILE A 271 -25.78 17.03 17.14
N VAL A 272 -24.89 16.03 17.01
CA VAL A 272 -23.63 15.95 17.74
C VAL A 272 -22.48 15.68 16.76
N ALA A 273 -21.44 16.48 16.84
CA ALA A 273 -20.17 16.18 16.14
C ALA A 273 -19.28 15.38 17.08
N HIS A 274 -18.93 14.17 16.69
CA HIS A 274 -18.04 13.30 17.45
C HIS A 274 -17.29 12.31 16.54
N ALA A 275 -16.35 11.57 17.13
CA ALA A 275 -15.68 10.49 16.43
C ALA A 275 -16.66 9.36 16.10
N ASP A 276 -16.62 8.86 14.86
CA ASP A 276 -17.36 7.66 14.47
C ASP A 276 -16.83 6.43 15.21
N GLN A 277 -17.65 5.39 15.29
CA GLN A 277 -17.17 4.11 15.78
C GLN A 277 -16.16 3.54 14.78
N PRO A 278 -14.89 3.27 15.19
CA PRO A 278 -13.89 2.81 14.25
C PRO A 278 -14.17 1.39 13.75
N ASP A 279 -14.02 1.18 12.45
CA ASP A 279 -14.09 -0.16 11.85
C ASP A 279 -12.85 -1.00 12.19
N THR A 280 -11.71 -0.33 12.46
CA THR A 280 -10.43 -0.95 12.79
C THR A 280 -9.81 -0.28 13.99
N TYR A 281 -9.56 -1.07 15.02
CA TYR A 281 -8.89 -0.60 16.23
C TYR A 281 -7.40 -0.83 16.14
N THR A 282 -6.61 0.20 16.42
CA THR A 282 -5.14 0.13 16.50
C THR A 282 -4.67 0.71 17.82
N TRP A 283 -3.67 0.05 18.40
CA TRP A 283 -3.01 0.53 19.62
C TRP A 283 -1.51 0.23 19.53
N PHE A 284 -0.73 1.02 20.22
CA PHE A 284 0.71 0.83 20.35
C PHE A 284 1.02 0.26 21.73
N ALA A 285 1.91 -0.71 21.77
CA ALA A 285 2.47 -1.28 23.00
C ALA A 285 3.93 -1.66 22.72
N THR A 286 4.77 -1.60 23.76
CA THR A 286 6.18 -1.95 23.66
C THR A 286 6.41 -3.42 24.00
N GLY A 287 7.30 -4.06 23.24
CA GLY A 287 7.83 -5.39 23.54
C GLY A 287 9.24 -5.34 24.11
N PRO A 288 9.88 -6.50 24.34
CA PRO A 288 11.24 -6.56 24.94
C PRO A 288 12.32 -5.79 24.17
N ALA A 289 12.17 -5.62 22.86
CA ALA A 289 13.11 -4.89 22.03
C ALA A 289 12.99 -3.35 22.11
N ALA A 290 12.00 -2.82 22.82
CA ALA A 290 11.78 -1.38 22.93
C ALA A 290 12.90 -0.68 23.71
N GLU A 291 13.48 -1.35 24.71
CA GLU A 291 14.61 -0.85 25.50
C GLU A 291 15.82 -0.58 24.61
N GLU A 292 16.10 -1.46 23.63
CA GLU A 292 17.18 -1.28 22.65
C GLU A 292 16.92 -0.08 21.71
N ALA A 293 15.64 0.24 21.50
CA ALA A 293 15.22 1.38 20.69
C ALA A 293 15.09 2.68 21.50
N GLY A 294 15.34 2.64 22.82
CA GLY A 294 15.22 3.80 23.71
C GLY A 294 13.79 4.26 23.94
N ILE A 295 12.81 3.35 23.82
CA ILE A 295 11.40 3.63 24.04
C ILE A 295 11.02 3.07 25.42
N ASP A 296 10.43 3.93 26.25
CA ASP A 296 9.95 3.54 27.57
C ASP A 296 8.85 2.46 27.49
N PRO A 297 8.71 1.60 28.51
CA PRO A 297 7.68 0.57 28.51
C PRO A 297 6.26 1.15 28.48
N ILE A 298 5.52 0.85 27.43
CA ILE A 298 4.12 1.27 27.23
C ILE A 298 3.26 0.03 27.11
N ALA A 299 2.29 -0.11 28.01
CA ALA A 299 1.36 -1.23 27.98
C ALA A 299 0.25 -1.03 26.92
N TYR A 300 -0.21 0.21 26.74
CA TYR A 300 -1.26 0.57 25.81
C TYR A 300 -1.24 2.07 25.52
N ALA A 301 -1.25 2.42 24.25
CA ALA A 301 -1.47 3.77 23.77
C ALA A 301 -2.35 3.77 22.51
N PRO A 302 -3.35 4.66 22.40
CA PRO A 302 -4.09 4.82 21.15
C PRO A 302 -3.15 5.21 20.01
N SER A 303 -3.34 4.61 18.87
CA SER A 303 -2.43 4.80 17.73
C SER A 303 -3.11 4.82 16.38
N VAL A 304 -2.37 5.30 15.39
CA VAL A 304 -2.71 5.26 13.96
C VAL A 304 -1.44 4.94 13.20
N THR A 305 -1.49 4.04 12.23
CA THR A 305 -0.31 3.62 11.48
C THR A 305 -0.39 4.07 10.02
N ILE A 306 0.63 4.75 9.53
CA ILE A 306 0.82 5.06 8.12
C ILE A 306 1.63 3.93 7.50
N ALA A 307 1.07 3.27 6.50
CA ALA A 307 1.71 2.20 5.74
C ALA A 307 2.17 2.73 4.38
N ILE A 308 3.43 2.51 4.04
CA ILE A 308 4.08 3.03 2.84
C ILE A 308 4.61 1.89 2.00
N ALA A 309 4.07 1.74 0.78
CA ALA A 309 4.52 0.81 -0.23
C ALA A 309 5.35 1.50 -1.32
N LYS A 310 6.23 0.75 -2.00
CA LYS A 310 7.11 1.26 -3.05
C LYS A 310 6.62 0.93 -4.46
N LYS A 311 7.15 1.63 -5.46
CA LYS A 311 6.96 1.28 -6.87
C LYS A 311 7.75 0.01 -7.24
N PRO A 312 7.24 -0.82 -8.17
CA PRO A 312 7.97 -1.96 -8.71
C PRO A 312 9.37 -1.59 -9.20
N GLY A 313 10.34 -2.48 -8.99
CA GLY A 313 11.71 -2.30 -9.48
C GLY A 313 12.54 -1.21 -8.80
N THR A 314 12.02 -0.57 -7.75
CA THR A 314 12.74 0.46 -6.99
C THR A 314 13.44 -0.13 -5.77
N ASN A 315 14.55 0.49 -5.34
CA ASN A 315 15.33 0.03 -4.19
C ASN A 315 14.62 0.38 -2.87
N ALA A 316 14.22 -0.65 -2.10
CA ALA A 316 13.49 -0.50 -0.85
C ALA A 316 14.30 0.26 0.22
N THR A 317 15.63 0.06 0.26
CA THR A 317 16.50 0.73 1.23
C THR A 317 16.47 2.24 1.02
N HIS A 318 16.70 2.70 -0.20
CA HIS A 318 16.76 4.13 -0.50
C HIS A 318 15.43 4.84 -0.26
N ILE A 319 14.30 4.17 -0.58
CA ILE A 319 12.98 4.75 -0.36
C ILE A 319 12.63 4.78 1.12
N ALA A 320 12.96 3.71 1.86
CA ALA A 320 12.74 3.69 3.30
C ALA A 320 13.51 4.79 4.01
N ASP A 321 14.78 4.99 3.66
CA ASP A 321 15.62 6.04 4.23
C ASP A 321 15.06 7.44 3.90
N ALA A 322 14.68 7.67 2.64
CA ALA A 322 14.09 8.95 2.23
C ALA A 322 12.75 9.25 2.92
N VAL A 323 11.92 8.23 3.14
CA VAL A 323 10.65 8.35 3.87
C VAL A 323 10.90 8.68 5.34
N ILE A 324 11.84 7.98 6.00
CA ILE A 324 12.18 8.19 7.41
C ILE A 324 12.79 9.58 7.59
N GLU A 325 13.69 10.01 6.71
CA GLU A 325 14.25 11.35 6.71
C GLU A 325 13.15 12.43 6.53
N ARG A 326 12.22 12.18 5.61
CA ARG A 326 11.09 13.10 5.40
C ARG A 326 10.20 13.19 6.63
N LEU A 327 9.89 12.08 7.29
CA LEU A 327 9.14 12.05 8.55
C LEU A 327 9.83 12.88 9.64
N ALA A 328 11.14 12.70 9.82
CA ALA A 328 11.92 13.47 10.78
C ALA A 328 11.91 15.00 10.49
N GLN A 329 11.94 15.39 9.21
CA GLN A 329 11.80 16.81 8.82
C GLN A 329 10.42 17.38 9.15
N LEU A 330 9.37 16.55 9.06
CA LEU A 330 7.99 16.98 9.31
C LEU A 330 7.62 16.97 10.79
N GLU A 331 8.40 16.30 11.63
CA GLU A 331 8.14 16.18 13.06
C GLU A 331 7.98 17.54 13.73
N ALA A 332 8.89 18.47 13.46
CA ALA A 332 8.86 19.80 14.05
C ALA A 332 7.71 20.70 13.55
N THR A 333 7.05 20.35 12.45
CA THR A 333 6.07 21.24 11.79
C THR A 333 4.65 20.70 11.79
N LEU A 334 4.47 19.39 11.69
CA LEU A 334 3.16 18.75 11.54
C LEU A 334 2.76 17.88 12.74
N ILE A 335 3.71 17.53 13.62
CA ILE A 335 3.43 16.67 14.77
C ILE A 335 3.39 17.52 16.03
N PRO A 336 2.19 17.62 16.68
CA PRO A 336 2.06 18.40 17.92
C PRO A 336 2.78 17.72 19.10
N GLU A 337 3.12 18.49 20.12
CA GLU A 337 3.63 17.94 21.39
C GLU A 337 2.69 16.87 21.96
N GLY A 338 3.27 15.82 22.51
CA GLY A 338 2.55 14.67 23.07
C GLY A 338 2.08 13.62 22.05
N VAL A 339 2.41 13.79 20.76
CA VAL A 339 2.26 12.76 19.74
C VAL A 339 3.65 12.26 19.36
N ASN A 340 3.86 10.96 19.46
CA ASN A 340 5.11 10.31 19.12
C ASN A 340 4.98 9.55 17.79
N VAL A 341 6.07 9.43 17.05
CA VAL A 341 6.15 8.62 15.83
C VAL A 341 7.21 7.54 16.01
N THR A 342 6.81 6.30 15.81
CA THR A 342 7.71 5.15 15.88
C THR A 342 7.67 4.39 14.56
N ILE A 343 8.85 4.11 14.00
CA ILE A 343 8.95 3.23 12.83
C ILE A 343 8.81 1.79 13.29
N THR A 344 7.63 1.22 13.09
CA THR A 344 7.31 -0.15 13.54
C THR A 344 7.67 -1.22 12.51
N ARG A 345 7.93 -0.82 11.25
CA ARG A 345 8.45 -1.69 10.18
C ARG A 345 9.42 -0.90 9.31
N ASN A 346 10.58 -1.49 9.03
CA ASN A 346 11.55 -0.96 8.07
C ASN A 346 12.18 -2.13 7.28
N TYR A 347 11.54 -2.49 6.17
CA TYR A 347 12.05 -3.53 5.27
C TYR A 347 13.26 -3.07 4.45
N GLY A 348 13.45 -1.74 4.27
CA GLY A 348 14.65 -1.21 3.67
C GLY A 348 15.89 -1.56 4.47
N LYS A 349 15.85 -1.36 5.80
CA LYS A 349 16.95 -1.75 6.72
C LYS A 349 17.18 -3.26 6.72
N THR A 350 16.10 -4.06 6.78
CA THR A 350 16.21 -5.53 6.77
C THR A 350 16.85 -6.04 5.48
N ALA A 351 16.47 -5.45 4.33
CA ALA A 351 17.05 -5.78 3.03
C ALA A 351 18.54 -5.42 2.97
N ASP A 352 18.92 -4.24 3.47
CA ASP A 352 20.32 -3.81 3.54
C ASP A 352 21.16 -4.70 4.45
N ASP A 353 20.66 -5.01 5.64
CA ASP A 353 21.31 -5.90 6.61
C ASP A 353 21.54 -7.30 6.02
N LYS A 354 20.55 -7.87 5.31
CA LYS A 354 20.67 -9.17 4.65
C LYS A 354 21.67 -9.14 3.50
N ALA A 355 21.61 -8.12 2.64
CA ALA A 355 22.57 -7.95 1.54
C ALA A 355 23.99 -7.77 2.06
N SER A 356 24.19 -6.95 3.06
CA SER A 356 25.49 -6.70 3.69
C SER A 356 26.08 -7.95 4.35
N LYS A 357 25.25 -8.72 5.08
CA LYS A 357 25.64 -10.02 5.66
C LYS A 357 26.03 -11.04 4.58
N LEU A 358 25.30 -11.05 3.45
CA LEU A 358 25.64 -11.93 2.32
C LEU A 358 27.00 -11.59 1.73
N ILE A 359 27.25 -10.30 1.44
CA ILE A 359 28.54 -9.80 0.92
C ILE A 359 29.67 -10.11 1.91
N GLN A 360 29.45 -9.90 3.19
CA GLN A 360 30.44 -10.20 4.24
C GLN A 360 30.79 -11.70 4.27
N LYS A 361 29.80 -12.59 4.26
CA LYS A 361 29.99 -14.04 4.22
C LYS A 361 30.71 -14.48 2.94
N LEU A 362 30.34 -13.91 1.80
CA LEU A 362 30.99 -14.18 0.51
C LEU A 362 32.46 -13.75 0.52
N SER A 363 32.73 -12.56 1.05
CA SER A 363 34.11 -12.04 1.22
C SER A 363 34.95 -12.93 2.14
N PHE A 364 34.35 -13.37 3.27
CA PHE A 364 34.99 -14.30 4.19
C PHE A 364 35.29 -15.65 3.53
N ALA A 365 34.37 -16.23 2.80
CA ALA A 365 34.56 -17.50 2.09
C ALA A 365 35.65 -17.36 1.03
N THR A 366 35.64 -16.30 0.24
CA THR A 366 36.67 -16.02 -0.78
C THR A 366 38.05 -15.87 -0.14
N MET A 367 38.16 -15.12 0.97
CA MET A 367 39.42 -14.95 1.71
C MET A 367 39.91 -16.29 2.25
N SER A 368 39.03 -17.12 2.80
CA SER A 368 39.37 -18.45 3.31
C SER A 368 39.94 -19.36 2.22
N VAL A 369 39.35 -19.33 1.01
CA VAL A 369 39.86 -20.09 -0.14
C VAL A 369 41.26 -19.58 -0.55
N ILE A 370 41.47 -18.27 -0.60
CA ILE A 370 42.75 -17.67 -0.94
C ILE A 370 43.81 -18.09 0.09
N LEU A 371 43.50 -17.99 1.37
CA LEU A 371 44.41 -18.38 2.46
C LEU A 371 44.74 -19.88 2.42
N LEU A 372 43.75 -20.75 2.23
CA LEU A 372 43.96 -22.19 2.09
C LEU A 372 44.88 -22.52 0.93
N THR A 373 44.61 -21.89 -0.23
CA THR A 373 45.45 -22.05 -1.42
C THR A 373 46.88 -21.58 -1.17
N TRP A 374 47.05 -20.46 -0.48
CA TRP A 374 48.36 -19.95 -0.10
C TRP A 374 49.16 -20.93 0.74
N PHE A 375 48.55 -21.50 1.78
CA PHE A 375 49.19 -22.48 2.64
C PHE A 375 49.51 -23.82 1.90
N ALA A 376 48.61 -24.24 1.01
CA ALA A 376 48.75 -25.55 0.35
C ALA A 376 49.63 -25.50 -0.89
N LEU A 377 49.57 -24.45 -1.72
CA LEU A 377 50.22 -24.36 -3.03
C LEU A 377 51.24 -23.22 -3.14
N GLY A 378 51.11 -22.18 -2.34
CA GLY A 378 51.96 -21.03 -2.38
C GLY A 378 51.27 -19.73 -2.75
N TRP A 379 52.00 -18.61 -2.62
CA TRP A 379 51.41 -17.28 -2.77
C TRP A 379 51.04 -16.92 -4.23
N ARG A 380 51.78 -17.47 -5.21
CA ARG A 380 51.54 -17.20 -6.64
C ARG A 380 50.25 -17.84 -7.09
N GLU A 381 50.02 -19.07 -6.70
CA GLU A 381 48.80 -19.85 -7.00
C GLU A 381 47.59 -19.24 -6.29
N ALA A 382 47.76 -18.74 -5.08
CA ALA A 382 46.74 -18.06 -4.32
C ALA A 382 46.26 -16.78 -5.01
N ILE A 383 47.16 -15.98 -5.61
CA ILE A 383 46.82 -14.79 -6.39
C ILE A 383 46.00 -15.19 -7.64
N VAL A 384 46.41 -16.21 -8.37
CA VAL A 384 45.71 -16.66 -9.59
C VAL A 384 44.29 -17.14 -9.25
N VAL A 385 44.16 -18.00 -8.24
CA VAL A 385 42.86 -18.52 -7.78
C VAL A 385 42.02 -17.40 -7.24
N GLY A 386 42.55 -16.51 -6.41
CA GLY A 386 41.81 -15.37 -5.86
C GLY A 386 41.26 -14.44 -6.94
N THR A 387 42.10 -14.10 -7.92
CA THR A 387 41.68 -13.26 -9.04
C THR A 387 40.60 -13.96 -9.88
N ALA A 388 40.76 -15.25 -10.16
CA ALA A 388 39.77 -16.01 -10.92
C ALA A 388 38.41 -16.04 -10.19
N VAL A 389 38.40 -16.28 -8.88
CA VAL A 389 37.16 -16.28 -8.06
C VAL A 389 36.51 -14.91 -8.09
N ILE A 390 37.26 -13.81 -7.86
CA ILE A 390 36.70 -12.46 -7.86
C ILE A 390 36.11 -12.09 -9.24
N VAL A 391 36.83 -12.36 -10.32
CA VAL A 391 36.36 -12.08 -11.69
C VAL A 391 35.10 -12.90 -12.03
N THR A 392 35.08 -14.17 -11.64
CA THR A 392 33.91 -15.03 -11.86
C THR A 392 32.69 -14.54 -11.09
N LEU A 393 32.87 -14.18 -9.81
CA LEU A 393 31.78 -13.61 -8.98
C LEU A 393 31.25 -12.31 -9.59
N ALA A 394 32.15 -11.40 -10.01
CA ALA A 394 31.79 -10.14 -10.64
C ALA A 394 30.99 -10.36 -11.94
N ALA A 395 31.49 -11.23 -12.81
CA ALA A 395 30.81 -11.58 -14.05
C ALA A 395 29.44 -12.22 -13.81
N THR A 396 29.31 -13.11 -12.82
CA THR A 396 28.05 -13.77 -12.46
C THR A 396 27.04 -12.76 -11.90
N LEU A 397 27.46 -11.84 -11.03
CA LEU A 397 26.59 -10.79 -10.51
C LEU A 397 26.05 -9.90 -11.61
N PHE A 398 26.92 -9.49 -12.54
CA PHE A 398 26.46 -8.70 -13.71
C PHE A 398 25.50 -9.50 -14.59
N ALA A 399 25.80 -10.75 -14.90
CA ALA A 399 24.95 -11.60 -15.70
C ALA A 399 23.58 -11.81 -15.06
N SER A 400 23.54 -12.00 -13.73
CA SER A 400 22.28 -12.12 -12.96
C SER A 400 21.47 -10.82 -12.95
N TRP A 401 22.13 -9.66 -12.97
CA TRP A 401 21.46 -8.38 -13.05
C TRP A 401 20.90 -8.11 -14.46
N ALA A 402 21.64 -8.54 -15.51
CA ALA A 402 21.27 -8.29 -16.91
C ALA A 402 20.21 -9.26 -17.45
N TRP A 403 20.01 -10.40 -16.80
CA TRP A 403 19.00 -11.42 -17.15
C TRP A 403 17.65 -11.06 -16.54
#